data_bdae25c02312797e7f01b1e4dc8edecb
#
_entry.id   bdae25c02312797e7f01b1e4dc8edecb
#
_cell.length_a   1.000
_cell.length_b   1.000
_cell.length_c   1.000
_cell.angle_alpha   90.00
_cell.angle_beta   90.00
_cell.angle_gamma   90.00
#
_symmetry.space_group_name_H-M   'P 1'
#
loop_
_entity.id
_entity.type
_entity.pdbx_description
1 polymer ?
#
loop_
_entity_poly.entity_id
_entity_poly.type
_entity_poly.pdbx_seq_one_letter_code
_entity_poly.pdbx_strand_id
1 'polypeptide(L)'
;MKKSIFKILSFTLCISGMVSAQRPAPAPKQAVPVAITGATLHTATGSVVPNASIIFDKGKITGINTPVPANAKVINATGKHVYPGFILVNNSLGLVEVSATKATVDFVESNGFVPEIRTLIAFNTDSHVIPTVRTNGVLLAQPVLGDGILKGTSSVMNLDGWNWQDAVVSTDNVLHLSWLELRKSTDEKRNKEFKERRDANITELKTLFARAKAYQPKTGIKDYKLEAIAPVLSGEKILFAQVSGANDALEVIKFAQDYGVKKTVLLGDSSLESVLDEIKRSGFPLIITNPHSLPPNESMSPRLPYEFAKKVADKGILHGLDYSARKDFSDSRN
;
A
#
# COMPACT_ATOMS: atom_id res chain seq x y z
N MET A 1 -26.32 8.83 -56.31
CA MET A 1 -25.65 9.79 -55.42
C MET A 1 -26.16 9.74 -53.97
N LYS A 2 -27.47 9.77 -53.65
CA LYS A 2 -27.99 9.77 -52.25
C LYS A 2 -27.55 8.55 -51.41
N LYS A 3 -27.48 7.33 -51.99
CA LYS A 3 -27.08 6.11 -51.24
C LYS A 3 -25.58 6.07 -50.87
N SER A 4 -24.70 6.71 -51.68
CA SER A 4 -23.27 6.79 -51.38
C SER A 4 -22.96 7.82 -50.30
N ILE A 5 -23.68 8.93 -50.26
CA ILE A 5 -23.54 9.95 -49.19
C ILE A 5 -23.92 9.39 -47.83
N PHE A 6 -25.01 8.58 -47.77
CA PHE A 6 -25.45 7.96 -46.53
C PHE A 6 -24.42 6.93 -45.98
N LYS A 7 -23.76 6.16 -46.84
CA LYS A 7 -22.69 5.22 -46.45
C LYS A 7 -21.44 5.95 -45.95
N ILE A 8 -21.06 7.07 -46.56
CA ILE A 8 -19.93 7.88 -46.12
C ILE A 8 -20.25 8.53 -44.75
N LEU A 9 -21.45 9.05 -44.58
CA LEU A 9 -21.88 9.66 -43.31
C LEU A 9 -21.93 8.64 -42.19
N SER A 10 -22.42 7.40 -42.41
CA SER A 10 -22.40 6.31 -41.44
C SER A 10 -20.98 5.88 -41.09
N PHE A 11 -20.06 5.82 -42.05
CA PHE A 11 -18.67 5.45 -41.79
C PHE A 11 -17.91 6.52 -40.96
N THR A 12 -18.18 7.81 -41.26
CA THR A 12 -17.60 8.92 -40.48
C THR A 12 -18.13 8.96 -39.06
N LEU A 13 -19.41 8.64 -38.82
CA LEU A 13 -20.02 8.59 -37.50
C LEU A 13 -19.44 7.43 -36.64
N CYS A 14 -19.11 6.27 -37.25
CA CYS A 14 -18.44 5.17 -36.57
C CYS A 14 -16.99 5.51 -36.19
N ILE A 15 -16.27 6.29 -36.99
CA ILE A 15 -14.89 6.69 -36.68
C ILE A 15 -14.85 7.69 -35.52
N SER A 16 -15.79 8.63 -35.44
CA SER A 16 -15.89 9.59 -34.33
C SER A 16 -16.22 8.93 -33.00
N GLY A 17 -16.92 7.78 -32.97
CA GLY A 17 -17.20 6.99 -31.77
C GLY A 17 -15.98 6.26 -31.24
N MET A 18 -15.00 5.91 -32.05
CA MET A 18 -13.77 5.22 -31.63
C MET A 18 -12.75 6.15 -30.93
N VAL A 19 -12.80 7.44 -31.19
CA VAL A 19 -11.87 8.42 -30.59
C VAL A 19 -12.20 8.70 -29.11
N SER A 20 -13.43 8.43 -28.67
CA SER A 20 -13.88 8.68 -27.29
C SER A 20 -13.49 7.58 -26.28
N ALA A 21 -12.91 6.48 -26.75
CA ALA A 21 -12.54 5.33 -25.88
C ALA A 21 -11.07 5.35 -25.40
N GLN A 22 -10.32 6.42 -25.70
CA GLN A 22 -8.95 6.54 -25.22
C GLN A 22 -8.92 6.90 -23.73
N ARG A 23 -8.09 6.20 -22.98
CA ARG A 23 -7.81 6.54 -21.58
C ARG A 23 -7.21 7.94 -21.50
N PRO A 24 -7.47 8.69 -20.42
CA PRO A 24 -6.79 9.96 -20.20
C PRO A 24 -5.27 9.74 -20.22
N ALA A 25 -4.58 10.45 -21.09
CA ALA A 25 -3.12 10.46 -21.07
C ALA A 25 -2.63 11.05 -19.75
N PRO A 26 -1.51 10.55 -19.19
CA PRO A 26 -0.88 11.16 -18.04
C PRO A 26 -0.62 12.65 -18.24
N ALA A 27 -0.72 13.43 -17.16
CA ALA A 27 -0.50 14.85 -17.21
C ALA A 27 0.95 15.15 -17.65
N PRO A 28 1.17 16.22 -18.46
CA PRO A 28 2.52 16.63 -18.83
C PRO A 28 3.30 17.04 -17.58
N LYS A 29 4.62 16.89 -17.65
CA LYS A 29 5.51 17.32 -16.55
C LYS A 29 5.29 18.78 -16.23
N GLN A 30 5.30 19.11 -14.93
CA GLN A 30 5.13 20.47 -14.45
C GLN A 30 6.21 21.39 -15.03
N ALA A 31 5.80 22.42 -15.79
CA ALA A 31 6.70 23.39 -16.41
C ALA A 31 6.91 24.65 -15.58
N VAL A 32 5.93 25.03 -14.75
CA VAL A 32 5.94 26.23 -13.92
C VAL A 32 5.42 25.91 -12.51
N PRO A 33 5.76 26.69 -11.48
CA PRO A 33 5.17 26.54 -10.17
C PRO A 33 3.64 26.59 -10.25
N VAL A 34 2.95 25.87 -9.36
CA VAL A 34 1.49 25.91 -9.22
C VAL A 34 1.16 26.43 -7.84
N ALA A 35 0.28 27.44 -7.79
CA ALA A 35 -0.22 28.02 -6.55
C ALA A 35 -1.73 27.79 -6.45
N ILE A 36 -2.19 27.14 -5.37
CA ILE A 36 -3.59 27.08 -5.01
C ILE A 36 -3.85 28.15 -3.96
N THR A 37 -4.79 29.07 -4.22
CA THR A 37 -5.02 30.26 -3.38
C THR A 37 -6.42 30.35 -2.86
N GLY A 38 -6.60 30.98 -1.68
CA GLY A 38 -7.90 31.27 -1.09
C GLY A 38 -8.62 30.07 -0.45
N ALA A 39 -7.95 28.93 -0.32
CA ALA A 39 -8.54 27.72 0.23
C ALA A 39 -8.41 27.62 1.76
N THR A 40 -9.24 26.79 2.37
CA THR A 40 -8.96 26.27 3.71
C THR A 40 -8.03 25.08 3.58
N LEU A 41 -6.78 25.22 4.03
CA LEU A 41 -5.75 24.17 3.92
C LEU A 41 -5.74 23.27 5.16
N HIS A 42 -5.85 21.96 4.98
CA HIS A 42 -5.70 20.93 5.99
C HIS A 42 -4.32 20.27 5.82
N THR A 43 -3.41 20.52 6.78
CA THR A 43 -2.00 20.13 6.62
C THR A 43 -1.69 18.69 6.98
N ALA A 44 -2.68 17.90 7.42
CA ALA A 44 -2.52 16.54 8.00
C ALA A 44 -1.62 16.48 9.26
N THR A 45 -1.03 17.60 9.69
CA THR A 45 -0.28 17.71 10.96
C THR A 45 -1.13 18.30 12.09
N GLY A 46 -2.46 18.33 11.89
CA GLY A 46 -3.43 18.87 12.84
C GLY A 46 -3.78 20.34 12.65
N SER A 47 -3.05 21.09 11.80
CA SER A 47 -3.33 22.51 11.54
C SER A 47 -4.35 22.68 10.42
N VAL A 48 -5.32 23.58 10.64
CA VAL A 48 -6.26 24.05 9.61
C VAL A 48 -5.99 25.54 9.41
N VAL A 49 -5.61 25.92 8.19
CA VAL A 49 -5.25 27.29 7.84
C VAL A 49 -6.29 27.87 6.89
N PRO A 50 -7.15 28.79 7.35
CA PRO A 50 -8.17 29.40 6.49
C PRO A 50 -7.54 30.40 5.53
N ASN A 51 -8.17 30.60 4.37
CA ASN A 51 -7.75 31.52 3.33
C ASN A 51 -6.26 31.43 2.97
N ALA A 52 -5.78 30.20 2.88
CA ALA A 52 -4.36 29.91 2.66
C ALA A 52 -4.00 29.83 1.18
N SER A 53 -2.72 30.06 0.90
CA SER A 53 -2.09 29.67 -0.35
C SER A 53 -1.08 28.53 -0.13
N ILE A 54 -1.04 27.57 -1.04
CA ILE A 54 -0.02 26.54 -1.08
C ILE A 54 0.63 26.54 -2.46
N ILE A 55 1.96 26.55 -2.48
CA ILE A 55 2.75 26.60 -3.70
C ILE A 55 3.57 25.32 -3.78
N PHE A 56 3.56 24.68 -4.94
CA PHE A 56 4.40 23.53 -5.21
C PHE A 56 5.08 23.63 -6.56
N ASP A 57 6.30 23.13 -6.62
CA ASP A 57 7.14 23.09 -7.80
C ASP A 57 7.99 21.82 -7.78
N LYS A 58 8.12 21.17 -8.94
CA LYS A 58 8.94 19.96 -9.12
C LYS A 58 8.65 18.87 -8.07
N GLY A 59 7.36 18.64 -7.79
CA GLY A 59 6.89 17.63 -6.85
C GLY A 59 7.11 17.96 -5.36
N LYS A 60 7.46 19.20 -5.00
CA LYS A 60 7.65 19.63 -3.61
C LYS A 60 6.80 20.84 -3.28
N ILE A 61 6.30 20.90 -2.03
CA ILE A 61 5.69 22.10 -1.49
C ILE A 61 6.83 23.09 -1.21
N THR A 62 6.79 24.26 -1.89
CA THR A 62 7.82 25.31 -1.77
C THR A 62 7.40 26.46 -0.87
N GLY A 63 6.08 26.59 -0.57
CA GLY A 63 5.60 27.61 0.33
C GLY A 63 4.15 27.41 0.76
N ILE A 64 3.85 27.87 1.97
CA ILE A 64 2.48 28.02 2.49
C ILE A 64 2.37 29.48 2.97
N ASN A 65 1.36 30.19 2.47
CA ASN A 65 1.17 31.64 2.74
C ASN A 65 2.41 32.49 2.42
N THR A 66 3.18 32.09 1.41
CA THR A 66 4.31 32.88 0.88
C THR A 66 3.90 33.62 -0.39
N PRO A 67 4.64 34.64 -0.83
CA PRO A 67 4.37 35.33 -2.07
C PRO A 67 4.30 34.35 -3.27
N VAL A 68 3.25 34.48 -4.08
CA VAL A 68 3.06 33.63 -5.26
C VAL A 68 4.04 34.09 -6.34
N PRO A 69 4.87 33.20 -6.90
CA PRO A 69 5.76 33.55 -8.01
C PRO A 69 4.99 34.10 -9.23
N ALA A 70 5.51 35.15 -9.86
CA ALA A 70 4.84 35.80 -10.99
C ALA A 70 4.57 34.88 -12.18
N ASN A 71 5.40 33.83 -12.36
CA ASN A 71 5.25 32.81 -13.40
C ASN A 71 4.43 31.60 -12.96
N ALA A 72 3.84 31.61 -11.76
CA ALA A 72 3.07 30.46 -11.28
C ALA A 72 1.70 30.34 -11.98
N LYS A 73 1.28 29.11 -12.24
CA LYS A 73 -0.12 28.80 -12.59
C LYS A 73 -0.97 28.90 -11.32
N VAL A 74 -1.83 29.93 -11.25
CA VAL A 74 -2.69 30.15 -10.08
C VAL A 74 -4.02 29.41 -10.27
N ILE A 75 -4.42 28.67 -9.22
CA ILE A 75 -5.73 28.01 -9.12
C ILE A 75 -6.47 28.69 -7.96
N ASN A 76 -7.53 29.42 -8.28
CA ASN A 76 -8.40 30.01 -7.26
C ASN A 76 -9.27 28.91 -6.63
N ALA A 77 -9.11 28.67 -5.34
CA ALA A 77 -9.86 27.70 -4.56
C ALA A 77 -10.63 28.36 -3.39
N THR A 78 -11.03 29.63 -3.55
CA THR A 78 -11.82 30.36 -2.56
C THR A 78 -13.08 29.57 -2.19
N GLY A 79 -13.32 29.42 -0.89
CA GLY A 79 -14.45 28.65 -0.35
C GLY A 79 -14.31 27.11 -0.45
N LYS A 80 -13.16 26.61 -0.96
CA LYS A 80 -12.87 25.18 -1.03
C LYS A 80 -11.88 24.76 0.05
N HIS A 81 -11.82 23.44 0.28
CA HIS A 81 -10.86 22.82 1.18
C HIS A 81 -9.79 22.08 0.36
N VAL A 82 -8.54 22.19 0.80
CA VAL A 82 -7.40 21.49 0.20
C VAL A 82 -6.84 20.51 1.22
N TYR A 83 -6.72 19.28 0.81
CA TYR A 83 -6.18 18.16 1.60
C TYR A 83 -4.99 17.53 0.87
N PRO A 84 -4.05 16.89 1.59
CA PRO A 84 -3.09 15.99 0.96
C PRO A 84 -3.83 14.84 0.26
N GLY A 85 -3.31 14.36 -0.86
CA GLY A 85 -3.84 13.17 -1.52
C GLY A 85 -3.65 11.93 -0.66
N PHE A 86 -4.55 10.96 -0.78
CA PHE A 86 -4.45 9.69 -0.08
C PHE A 86 -3.36 8.80 -0.69
N ILE A 87 -2.71 8.01 0.17
CA ILE A 87 -1.77 6.96 -0.21
C ILE A 87 -2.42 5.62 0.12
N LEU A 88 -2.69 4.82 -0.89
CA LEU A 88 -3.23 3.48 -0.73
C LEU A 88 -2.09 2.51 -0.46
N VAL A 89 -2.00 1.98 0.75
CA VAL A 89 -0.98 1.00 1.15
C VAL A 89 -1.51 -0.43 1.05
N ASN A 90 -0.60 -1.41 0.95
CA ASN A 90 -0.90 -2.85 1.05
C ASN A 90 -2.07 -3.31 0.15
N ASN A 91 -2.05 -2.96 -1.11
CA ASN A 91 -3.12 -3.21 -2.08
C ASN A 91 -2.63 -4.00 -3.30
N SER A 92 -3.56 -4.40 -4.18
CA SER A 92 -3.27 -5.08 -5.44
C SER A 92 -3.53 -4.22 -6.68
N LEU A 93 -3.70 -2.90 -6.51
CA LEU A 93 -3.98 -1.98 -7.62
C LEU A 93 -2.87 -2.08 -8.68
N GLY A 94 -3.27 -2.24 -9.93
CA GLY A 94 -2.34 -2.42 -11.05
C GLY A 94 -1.67 -3.79 -11.13
N LEU A 95 -1.91 -4.71 -10.16
CA LEU A 95 -1.46 -6.10 -10.22
C LEU A 95 -2.60 -7.07 -10.56
N VAL A 96 -3.84 -6.62 -10.46
CA VAL A 96 -5.05 -7.41 -10.78
C VAL A 96 -6.05 -6.54 -11.51
N GLU A 97 -6.49 -6.99 -12.69
CA GLU A 97 -7.55 -6.32 -13.44
C GLU A 97 -8.87 -7.07 -13.31
N VAL A 98 -8.89 -8.34 -13.72
CA VAL A 98 -10.07 -9.21 -13.64
C VAL A 98 -9.68 -10.48 -12.89
N SER A 99 -10.08 -10.60 -11.63
CA SER A 99 -9.70 -11.71 -10.76
C SER A 99 -10.04 -13.11 -11.30
N ALA A 100 -11.09 -13.21 -12.10
CA ALA A 100 -11.49 -14.47 -12.76
C ALA A 100 -10.61 -14.84 -13.97
N THR A 101 -9.75 -13.94 -14.45
CA THR A 101 -8.92 -14.14 -15.64
C THR A 101 -7.44 -14.22 -15.24
N LYS A 102 -6.92 -15.44 -15.10
CA LYS A 102 -5.55 -15.68 -14.62
C LYS A 102 -4.47 -14.85 -15.33
N ALA A 103 -4.63 -14.59 -16.62
CA ALA A 103 -3.68 -13.79 -17.41
C ALA A 103 -3.61 -12.30 -17.00
N THR A 104 -4.51 -11.83 -16.14
CA THR A 104 -4.57 -10.45 -15.63
C THR A 104 -4.30 -10.37 -14.13
N VAL A 105 -3.71 -11.42 -13.55
CA VAL A 105 -3.47 -11.56 -12.11
C VAL A 105 -1.98 -11.80 -11.88
N ASP A 106 -1.28 -10.74 -11.47
CA ASP A 106 0.18 -10.70 -11.26
C ASP A 106 0.55 -10.44 -9.80
N PHE A 107 -0.26 -10.91 -8.85
CA PHE A 107 -0.04 -10.64 -7.43
C PHE A 107 0.19 -11.90 -6.58
N VAL A 108 0.34 -13.08 -7.20
CA VAL A 108 0.53 -14.37 -6.52
C VAL A 108 1.78 -15.05 -7.06
N GLU A 109 2.64 -15.49 -6.14
CA GLU A 109 3.81 -16.31 -6.44
C GLU A 109 3.64 -17.73 -5.90
N SER A 110 4.30 -18.69 -6.53
CA SER A 110 4.20 -20.11 -6.19
C SER A 110 4.92 -20.51 -4.90
N ASN A 111 5.83 -19.67 -4.41
CA ASN A 111 6.65 -19.92 -3.22
C ASN A 111 6.29 -18.94 -2.10
N GLY A 112 6.22 -19.42 -0.86
CA GLY A 112 5.93 -18.60 0.33
C GLY A 112 7.06 -17.65 0.75
N PHE A 113 8.30 -17.86 0.27
CA PHE A 113 9.46 -17.04 0.60
C PHE A 113 10.12 -16.48 -0.67
N VAL A 114 9.67 -15.30 -1.08
CA VAL A 114 10.07 -14.63 -2.33
C VAL A 114 10.47 -13.16 -2.10
N PRO A 115 11.36 -12.87 -1.13
CA PRO A 115 11.74 -11.49 -0.81
C PRO A 115 12.37 -10.73 -1.98
N GLU A 116 12.93 -11.45 -2.97
CA GLU A 116 13.57 -10.92 -4.17
C GLU A 116 12.59 -10.38 -5.22
N ILE A 117 11.31 -10.73 -5.13
CA ILE A 117 10.31 -10.28 -6.11
C ILE A 117 10.01 -8.79 -5.89
N ARG A 118 9.88 -8.06 -7.00
CA ARG A 118 9.65 -6.62 -7.04
C ARG A 118 8.32 -6.33 -7.71
N THR A 119 7.32 -5.94 -6.94
CA THR A 119 5.96 -5.72 -7.47
C THR A 119 5.87 -4.58 -8.48
N LEU A 120 6.80 -3.61 -8.40
CA LEU A 120 6.78 -2.46 -9.31
C LEU A 120 6.90 -2.86 -10.80
N ILE A 121 7.57 -3.98 -11.11
CA ILE A 121 7.78 -4.43 -12.49
C ILE A 121 6.47 -4.92 -13.12
N ALA A 122 5.58 -5.51 -12.29
CA ALA A 122 4.27 -5.97 -12.72
C ALA A 122 3.19 -4.88 -12.67
N PHE A 123 3.52 -3.68 -12.18
CA PHE A 123 2.54 -2.61 -12.02
C PHE A 123 2.02 -2.11 -13.37
N ASN A 124 0.74 -2.36 -13.63
CA ASN A 124 0.03 -1.90 -14.82
C ASN A 124 -0.50 -0.48 -14.62
N THR A 125 0.18 0.52 -15.19
CA THR A 125 -0.26 1.92 -15.19
C THR A 125 -1.55 2.14 -15.97
N ASP A 126 -1.91 1.21 -16.84
CA ASP A 126 -3.11 1.23 -17.66
C ASP A 126 -4.32 0.54 -17.00
N SER A 127 -4.24 0.19 -15.73
CA SER A 127 -5.35 -0.41 -14.99
C SER A 127 -6.63 0.43 -15.07
N HIS A 128 -7.75 -0.21 -15.41
CA HIS A 128 -9.06 0.44 -15.47
C HIS A 128 -9.55 0.94 -14.10
N VAL A 129 -8.99 0.42 -13.02
CA VAL A 129 -9.34 0.80 -11.64
C VAL A 129 -8.68 2.13 -11.25
N ILE A 130 -7.51 2.44 -11.80
CA ILE A 130 -6.75 3.65 -11.45
C ILE A 130 -7.57 4.95 -11.61
N PRO A 131 -8.25 5.22 -12.73
CA PRO A 131 -9.05 6.43 -12.87
C PRO A 131 -10.14 6.57 -11.78
N THR A 132 -10.77 5.47 -11.42
CA THR A 132 -11.82 5.46 -10.38
C THR A 132 -11.26 5.82 -9.00
N VAL A 133 -10.13 5.25 -8.59
CA VAL A 133 -9.55 5.57 -7.27
C VAL A 133 -8.98 6.99 -7.23
N ARG A 134 -8.46 7.50 -8.36
CA ARG A 134 -7.99 8.89 -8.47
C ARG A 134 -9.12 9.90 -8.23
N THR A 135 -10.32 9.65 -8.74
CA THR A 135 -11.48 10.54 -8.51
C THR A 135 -11.90 10.61 -7.04
N ASN A 136 -11.50 9.62 -6.23
CA ASN A 136 -11.70 9.59 -4.78
C ASN A 136 -10.53 10.21 -3.99
N GLY A 137 -9.57 10.86 -4.68
CA GLY A 137 -8.44 11.55 -4.05
C GLY A 137 -7.25 10.66 -3.72
N VAL A 138 -7.22 9.41 -4.18
CA VAL A 138 -6.03 8.54 -4.07
C VAL A 138 -5.04 8.93 -5.16
N LEU A 139 -3.87 9.42 -4.80
CA LEU A 139 -2.85 9.88 -5.73
C LEU A 139 -1.66 8.95 -5.83
N LEU A 140 -1.39 8.18 -4.76
CA LEU A 140 -0.29 7.23 -4.67
C LEU A 140 -0.81 5.86 -4.23
N ALA A 141 -0.16 4.80 -4.71
CA ALA A 141 -0.44 3.44 -4.26
C ALA A 141 0.86 2.69 -3.98
N GLN A 142 0.79 1.72 -3.08
CA GLN A 142 1.88 0.80 -2.76
C GLN A 142 1.40 -0.64 -2.98
N PRO A 143 1.46 -1.15 -4.23
CA PRO A 143 1.04 -2.50 -4.57
C PRO A 143 1.95 -3.54 -3.93
N VAL A 144 1.34 -4.66 -3.47
CA VAL A 144 2.05 -5.76 -2.80
C VAL A 144 1.52 -7.11 -3.27
N LEU A 145 2.35 -8.15 -3.21
CA LEU A 145 1.91 -9.52 -3.46
C LEU A 145 0.84 -9.95 -2.44
N GLY A 146 -0.19 -10.64 -2.92
CA GLY A 146 -1.30 -11.15 -2.12
C GLY A 146 -0.87 -12.26 -1.17
N ASP A 147 -0.24 -13.29 -1.69
CA ASP A 147 0.14 -14.49 -0.98
C ASP A 147 1.62 -14.54 -0.60
N GLY A 148 1.94 -15.45 0.32
CA GLY A 148 3.28 -15.72 0.79
C GLY A 148 3.52 -15.29 2.24
N ILE A 149 4.59 -15.81 2.80
CA ILE A 149 5.06 -15.52 4.16
C ILE A 149 5.99 -14.31 4.13
N LEU A 150 7.12 -14.44 3.42
CA LEU A 150 8.01 -13.33 3.14
C LEU A 150 7.82 -12.98 1.66
N LYS A 151 6.97 -11.98 1.43
CA LYS A 151 6.57 -11.53 0.10
C LYS A 151 7.60 -10.56 -0.45
N GLY A 152 7.59 -10.31 -1.72
CA GLY A 152 8.54 -9.39 -2.34
C GLY A 152 8.55 -7.97 -1.77
N THR A 153 9.28 -7.11 -2.43
CA THR A 153 9.34 -5.69 -2.11
C THR A 153 8.26 -4.90 -2.85
N SER A 154 7.76 -3.86 -2.20
CA SER A 154 6.85 -2.90 -2.82
C SER A 154 7.48 -1.52 -2.97
N SER A 155 6.95 -0.77 -3.91
CA SER A 155 7.33 0.59 -4.26
C SER A 155 6.12 1.51 -4.17
N VAL A 156 6.35 2.80 -3.89
CA VAL A 156 5.29 3.80 -3.95
C VAL A 156 5.15 4.28 -5.40
N MET A 157 3.97 4.11 -5.97
CA MET A 157 3.64 4.40 -7.35
C MET A 157 2.71 5.62 -7.44
N ASN A 158 3.01 6.56 -8.31
CA ASN A 158 2.10 7.60 -8.74
C ASN A 158 1.03 7.00 -9.68
N LEU A 159 -0.21 7.37 -9.50
CA LEU A 159 -1.32 6.89 -10.31
C LEU A 159 -1.52 7.68 -11.63
N ASP A 160 -0.53 8.42 -12.06
CA ASP A 160 -0.54 9.25 -13.27
C ASP A 160 0.77 9.09 -14.06
N GLY A 161 1.14 7.86 -14.40
CA GLY A 161 2.35 7.54 -15.16
C GLY A 161 2.08 6.77 -16.44
N TRP A 162 2.99 6.88 -17.42
CA TRP A 162 2.92 6.14 -18.70
C TRP A 162 3.30 4.67 -18.55
N ASN A 163 4.25 4.39 -17.67
CA ASN A 163 4.75 3.07 -17.35
C ASN A 163 5.28 3.04 -15.90
N TRP A 164 5.69 1.89 -15.41
CA TRP A 164 6.16 1.76 -14.03
C TRP A 164 7.41 2.60 -13.73
N GLN A 165 8.31 2.84 -14.71
CA GLN A 165 9.51 3.67 -14.52
C GLN A 165 9.15 5.16 -14.33
N ASP A 166 8.12 5.63 -15.03
CA ASP A 166 7.61 7.00 -14.91
C ASP A 166 6.74 7.16 -13.66
N ALA A 167 6.01 6.11 -13.29
CA ALA A 167 5.11 6.10 -12.14
C ALA A 167 5.82 5.98 -10.78
N VAL A 168 7.03 5.41 -10.72
CA VAL A 168 7.69 5.13 -9.44
C VAL A 168 8.12 6.41 -8.72
N VAL A 169 7.68 6.56 -7.46
CA VAL A 169 8.05 7.67 -6.57
C VAL A 169 9.13 7.23 -5.58
N SER A 170 9.02 6.02 -5.04
CA SER A 170 10.01 5.42 -4.14
C SER A 170 10.14 3.93 -4.44
N THR A 171 11.35 3.50 -4.74
CA THR A 171 11.63 2.16 -5.26
C THR A 171 11.90 1.18 -4.12
N ASP A 172 11.22 0.03 -4.11
CA ASP A 172 11.51 -1.14 -3.26
C ASP A 172 11.77 -0.81 -1.78
N ASN A 173 11.07 0.16 -1.25
CA ASN A 173 11.34 0.72 0.08
C ASN A 173 10.75 -0.11 1.23
N VAL A 174 9.89 -1.08 0.93
CA VAL A 174 9.25 -1.95 1.93
C VAL A 174 9.38 -3.41 1.54
N LEU A 175 9.79 -4.25 2.48
CA LEU A 175 9.68 -5.70 2.42
C LEU A 175 8.45 -6.15 3.21
N HIS A 176 7.68 -7.09 2.68
CA HIS A 176 6.41 -7.53 3.27
C HIS A 176 6.54 -8.92 3.91
N LEU A 177 6.07 -9.03 5.14
CA LEU A 177 5.96 -10.26 5.92
C LEU A 177 4.50 -10.47 6.33
N SER A 178 3.91 -11.61 6.00
CA SER A 178 2.69 -12.09 6.65
C SER A 178 3.10 -13.05 7.76
N TRP A 179 2.87 -12.65 9.03
CA TRP A 179 3.21 -13.52 10.14
C TRP A 179 2.33 -14.75 10.13
N LEU A 180 2.86 -15.83 10.63
CA LEU A 180 2.30 -17.16 10.53
C LEU A 180 1.29 -17.39 11.65
N GLU A 181 0.02 -17.21 11.35
CA GLU A 181 -1.08 -17.50 12.28
C GLU A 181 -1.10 -18.99 12.66
N LEU A 182 -1.31 -19.27 13.95
CA LEU A 182 -1.60 -20.63 14.42
C LEU A 182 -3.08 -20.96 14.18
N ARG A 183 -3.36 -21.56 13.04
CA ARG A 183 -4.71 -22.04 12.70
C ARG A 183 -5.17 -23.11 13.70
N LYS A 184 -6.45 -23.06 14.04
CA LYS A 184 -7.10 -24.04 14.91
C LYS A 184 -8.20 -24.77 14.14
N SER A 185 -8.34 -26.06 14.41
CA SER A 185 -9.39 -26.95 13.90
C SER A 185 -10.02 -27.70 15.07
N THR A 186 -11.19 -28.24 14.89
CA THR A 186 -11.80 -29.21 15.81
C THR A 186 -11.11 -30.58 15.77
N ASP A 187 -10.31 -30.85 14.73
CA ASP A 187 -9.54 -32.08 14.54
C ASP A 187 -8.11 -31.89 15.11
N GLU A 188 -7.76 -32.71 16.12
CA GLU A 188 -6.46 -32.66 16.77
C GLU A 188 -5.29 -33.00 15.83
N LYS A 189 -5.50 -33.91 14.87
CA LYS A 189 -4.48 -34.26 13.88
C LYS A 189 -4.16 -33.04 13.00
N ARG A 190 -5.18 -32.32 12.54
CA ARG A 190 -5.00 -31.09 11.77
C ARG A 190 -4.32 -29.99 12.60
N ASN A 191 -4.65 -29.87 13.87
CA ASN A 191 -3.98 -28.91 14.77
C ASN A 191 -2.48 -29.20 14.88
N LYS A 192 -2.10 -30.47 14.98
CA LYS A 192 -0.70 -30.88 14.99
C LYS A 192 0.00 -30.53 13.69
N GLU A 193 -0.62 -30.85 12.54
CA GLU A 193 -0.09 -30.53 11.19
C GLU A 193 0.05 -29.02 10.99
N PHE A 194 -0.91 -28.21 11.43
CA PHE A 194 -0.83 -26.75 11.33
C PHE A 194 0.32 -26.20 12.19
N LYS A 195 0.50 -26.74 13.40
CA LYS A 195 1.59 -26.33 14.28
C LYS A 195 2.95 -26.69 13.69
N GLU A 196 3.13 -27.93 13.23
CA GLU A 196 4.38 -28.40 12.63
C GLU A 196 4.76 -27.56 11.39
N ARG A 197 3.79 -27.27 10.52
CA ARG A 197 4.01 -26.41 9.33
C ARG A 197 4.38 -24.99 9.73
N ARG A 198 3.69 -24.43 10.72
CA ARG A 198 3.99 -23.08 11.24
C ARG A 198 5.41 -23.03 11.80
N ASP A 199 5.78 -23.99 12.64
CA ASP A 199 7.09 -24.04 13.30
C ASP A 199 8.22 -24.21 12.27
N ALA A 200 8.01 -25.02 11.22
CA ALA A 200 8.95 -25.18 10.11
C ALA A 200 9.13 -23.86 9.35
N ASN A 201 8.04 -23.17 9.00
CA ASN A 201 8.10 -21.89 8.30
C ASN A 201 8.74 -20.78 9.15
N ILE A 202 8.48 -20.73 10.45
CA ILE A 202 9.15 -19.79 11.37
C ILE A 202 10.66 -20.08 11.40
N THR A 203 11.04 -21.34 11.40
CA THR A 203 12.45 -21.76 11.37
C THR A 203 13.13 -21.33 10.07
N GLU A 204 12.45 -21.51 8.93
CA GLU A 204 12.95 -21.04 7.63
C GLU A 204 13.11 -19.51 7.61
N LEU A 205 12.09 -18.76 8.07
CA LEU A 205 12.14 -17.30 8.17
C LEU A 205 13.35 -16.85 9.01
N LYS A 206 13.52 -17.43 10.20
CA LYS A 206 14.64 -17.14 11.09
C LYS A 206 15.99 -17.46 10.44
N THR A 207 16.07 -18.57 9.73
CA THR A 207 17.27 -18.98 9.01
C THR A 207 17.63 -17.98 7.90
N LEU A 208 16.64 -17.52 7.12
CA LEU A 208 16.85 -16.52 6.08
C LEU A 208 17.37 -15.20 6.67
N PHE A 209 16.77 -14.71 7.75
CA PHE A 209 17.23 -13.48 8.41
C PHE A 209 18.63 -13.63 9.04
N ALA A 210 18.93 -14.78 9.65
CA ALA A 210 20.27 -15.06 10.18
C ALA A 210 21.33 -15.09 9.06
N ARG A 211 21.03 -15.76 7.93
CA ARG A 211 21.89 -15.78 6.75
C ARG A 211 22.06 -14.39 6.16
N ALA A 212 20.99 -13.60 6.04
CA ALA A 212 21.05 -12.24 5.51
C ALA A 212 21.90 -11.31 6.40
N LYS A 213 21.89 -11.50 7.72
CA LYS A 213 22.73 -10.77 8.67
C LYS A 213 24.23 -11.05 8.47
N ALA A 214 24.58 -12.28 8.08
CA ALA A 214 25.95 -12.69 7.79
C ALA A 214 26.38 -12.47 6.33
N TYR A 215 25.44 -12.08 5.46
CA TYR A 215 25.67 -11.96 4.03
C TYR A 215 26.57 -10.78 3.67
N GLN A 216 27.59 -11.04 2.87
CA GLN A 216 28.49 -10.04 2.33
C GLN A 216 28.50 -10.07 0.79
N PRO A 217 27.82 -9.13 0.12
CA PRO A 217 27.59 -9.19 -1.33
C PRO A 217 28.86 -9.10 -2.18
N LYS A 218 30.01 -8.73 -1.59
CA LYS A 218 31.27 -8.50 -2.32
C LYS A 218 32.16 -9.76 -2.50
N THR A 219 31.83 -10.88 -1.87
CA THR A 219 32.74 -12.02 -1.73
C THR A 219 32.28 -13.32 -2.40
N GLY A 220 31.19 -13.34 -3.19
CA GLY A 220 30.72 -14.60 -3.73
C GLY A 220 29.56 -14.54 -4.72
N ILE A 221 28.90 -15.67 -4.88
CA ILE A 221 27.70 -15.83 -5.69
C ILE A 221 26.58 -14.98 -5.10
N LYS A 222 25.89 -14.19 -5.92
CA LYS A 222 24.75 -13.38 -5.51
C LYS A 222 23.59 -14.27 -5.07
N ASP A 223 23.11 -14.04 -3.86
CA ASP A 223 21.86 -14.61 -3.36
C ASP A 223 20.81 -13.48 -3.28
N TYR A 224 19.94 -13.41 -4.29
CA TYR A 224 18.94 -12.34 -4.42
C TYR A 224 17.97 -12.29 -3.24
N LYS A 225 17.68 -13.42 -2.57
CA LYS A 225 16.84 -13.44 -1.37
C LYS A 225 17.51 -12.73 -0.22
N LEU A 226 18.79 -13.00 0.00
CA LEU A 226 19.57 -12.36 1.06
C LEU A 226 19.83 -10.88 0.76
N GLU A 227 20.06 -10.53 -0.51
CA GLU A 227 20.19 -9.14 -0.96
C GLU A 227 18.91 -8.32 -0.74
N ALA A 228 17.73 -8.94 -0.84
CA ALA A 228 16.46 -8.29 -0.57
C ALA A 228 16.20 -8.06 0.93
N ILE A 229 16.69 -8.95 1.80
CA ILE A 229 16.50 -8.90 3.26
C ILE A 229 17.56 -7.99 3.93
N ALA A 230 18.80 -8.00 3.49
CA ALA A 230 19.90 -7.27 4.13
C ALA A 230 19.61 -5.77 4.35
N PRO A 231 18.97 -5.02 3.41
CA PRO A 231 18.61 -3.62 3.62
C PRO A 231 17.55 -3.38 4.74
N VAL A 232 16.77 -4.39 5.08
CA VAL A 232 15.84 -4.33 6.23
C VAL A 232 16.62 -4.36 7.54
N LEU A 233 17.64 -5.19 7.62
CA LEU A 233 18.51 -5.31 8.80
C LEU A 233 19.38 -4.07 8.99
N SER A 234 19.86 -3.45 7.90
CA SER A 234 20.60 -2.18 7.98
C SER A 234 19.72 -0.99 8.36
N GLY A 235 18.39 -1.10 8.20
CA GLY A 235 17.43 -0.03 8.40
C GLY A 235 17.26 0.89 7.18
N GLU A 236 17.76 0.48 6.02
CA GLU A 236 17.51 1.17 4.75
C GLU A 236 16.07 0.97 4.28
N LYS A 237 15.58 -0.29 4.35
CA LYS A 237 14.19 -0.65 4.04
C LYS A 237 13.36 -0.84 5.30
N ILE A 238 12.04 -0.71 5.14
CA ILE A 238 11.05 -0.94 6.18
C ILE A 238 10.52 -2.37 6.06
N LEU A 239 10.28 -3.03 7.19
CA LEU A 239 9.53 -4.28 7.26
C LEU A 239 8.08 -3.99 7.57
N PHE A 240 7.16 -4.30 6.65
CA PHE A 240 5.72 -4.35 6.96
C PHE A 240 5.37 -5.76 7.38
N ALA A 241 4.92 -5.90 8.63
CA ALA A 241 4.58 -7.19 9.21
C ALA A 241 3.08 -7.26 9.49
N GLN A 242 2.39 -8.07 8.70
CA GLN A 242 0.98 -8.32 8.89
C GLN A 242 0.79 -9.40 9.95
N VAL A 243 -0.12 -9.14 10.89
CA VAL A 243 -0.45 -9.99 12.03
C VAL A 243 -1.96 -10.21 12.11
N SER A 244 -2.36 -11.40 12.55
CA SER A 244 -3.77 -11.80 12.65
C SER A 244 -4.32 -11.71 14.08
N GLY A 245 -3.49 -11.34 15.06
CA GLY A 245 -3.91 -11.21 16.45
C GLY A 245 -2.80 -10.78 17.41
N ALA A 246 -3.17 -10.63 18.66
CA ALA A 246 -2.30 -10.13 19.71
C ALA A 246 -0.99 -10.95 19.88
N ASN A 247 -1.10 -12.29 19.90
CA ASN A 247 0.08 -13.15 20.04
C ASN A 247 1.05 -13.00 18.87
N ASP A 248 0.52 -12.91 17.65
CA ASP A 248 1.33 -12.70 16.44
C ASP A 248 2.09 -11.37 16.51
N ALA A 249 1.44 -10.31 17.01
CA ALA A 249 2.08 -9.01 17.18
C ALA A 249 3.24 -9.08 18.17
N LEU A 250 3.07 -9.77 19.31
CA LEU A 250 4.14 -9.97 20.30
C LEU A 250 5.31 -10.78 19.73
N GLU A 251 5.02 -11.82 18.96
CA GLU A 251 6.05 -12.62 18.28
C GLU A 251 6.82 -11.80 17.23
N VAL A 252 6.14 -10.95 16.46
CA VAL A 252 6.79 -10.04 15.50
C VAL A 252 7.66 -9.01 16.21
N ILE A 253 7.18 -8.42 17.30
CA ILE A 253 7.97 -7.48 18.11
C ILE A 253 9.26 -8.16 18.57
N LYS A 254 9.13 -9.36 19.14
CA LYS A 254 10.28 -10.14 19.59
C LYS A 254 11.22 -10.50 18.43
N PHE A 255 10.68 -10.96 17.32
CA PHE A 255 11.45 -11.27 16.11
C PHE A 255 12.27 -10.07 15.63
N ALA A 256 11.63 -8.90 15.53
CA ALA A 256 12.31 -7.69 15.09
C ALA A 256 13.46 -7.29 16.05
N GLN A 257 13.26 -7.44 17.35
CA GLN A 257 14.28 -7.20 18.37
C GLN A 257 15.45 -8.21 18.27
N ASP A 258 15.15 -9.52 18.18
CA ASP A 258 16.15 -10.59 18.12
C ASP A 258 17.06 -10.45 16.88
N TYR A 259 16.53 -10.01 15.75
CA TYR A 259 17.29 -9.82 14.50
C TYR A 259 17.81 -8.40 14.29
N GLY A 260 17.41 -7.44 15.12
CA GLY A 260 17.83 -6.05 15.03
C GLY A 260 17.18 -5.28 13.88
N VAL A 261 15.93 -5.63 13.50
CA VAL A 261 15.17 -4.92 12.49
C VAL A 261 14.72 -3.56 13.05
N LYS A 262 15.27 -2.48 12.51
CA LYS A 262 15.12 -1.13 13.08
C LYS A 262 13.81 -0.45 12.71
N LYS A 263 13.31 -0.73 11.52
CA LYS A 263 12.11 -0.08 10.97
C LYS A 263 11.05 -1.14 10.67
N THR A 264 10.15 -1.35 11.62
CA THR A 264 9.02 -2.28 11.46
C THR A 264 7.72 -1.52 11.59
N VAL A 265 6.77 -1.81 10.72
CA VAL A 265 5.37 -1.34 10.79
C VAL A 265 4.49 -2.57 10.92
N LEU A 266 3.61 -2.58 11.91
CA LEU A 266 2.62 -3.64 12.07
C LEU A 266 1.40 -3.33 11.21
N LEU A 267 0.80 -4.37 10.62
CA LEU A 267 -0.49 -4.30 9.94
C LEU A 267 -1.44 -5.26 10.66
N GLY A 268 -2.54 -4.75 11.17
CA GLY A 268 -3.52 -5.59 11.88
C GLY A 268 -4.79 -4.83 12.24
N ASP A 269 -5.77 -5.54 12.72
CA ASP A 269 -7.09 -5.03 13.05
C ASP A 269 -7.32 -4.87 14.56
N SER A 270 -8.57 -4.72 14.96
CA SER A 270 -8.97 -4.54 16.36
C SER A 270 -8.66 -5.73 17.29
N SER A 271 -8.22 -6.88 16.77
CA SER A 271 -7.72 -8.00 17.57
C SER A 271 -6.45 -7.65 18.36
N LEU A 272 -5.79 -6.54 18.01
CA LEU A 272 -4.58 -6.05 18.67
C LEU A 272 -4.86 -5.21 19.92
N GLU A 273 -6.12 -4.96 20.27
CA GLU A 273 -6.48 -4.07 21.39
C GLU A 273 -5.73 -4.40 22.69
N SER A 274 -5.65 -5.69 23.04
CA SER A 274 -5.05 -6.14 24.29
C SER A 274 -3.54 -5.93 24.39
N VAL A 275 -2.85 -5.66 23.29
CA VAL A 275 -1.38 -5.50 23.21
C VAL A 275 -0.93 -4.12 22.74
N LEU A 276 -1.82 -3.13 22.78
CA LEU A 276 -1.48 -1.75 22.37
C LEU A 276 -0.35 -1.15 23.21
N ASP A 277 -0.22 -1.54 24.48
CA ASP A 277 0.86 -1.05 25.32
C ASP A 277 2.22 -1.64 24.94
N GLU A 278 2.25 -2.88 24.48
CA GLU A 278 3.43 -3.55 23.92
C GLU A 278 3.83 -2.92 22.59
N ILE A 279 2.87 -2.66 21.72
CA ILE A 279 3.09 -1.97 20.44
C ILE A 279 3.64 -0.56 20.71
N LYS A 280 3.07 0.18 21.65
CA LYS A 280 3.58 1.50 22.03
C LYS A 280 5.02 1.44 22.53
N ARG A 281 5.34 0.47 23.40
CA ARG A 281 6.71 0.28 23.94
C ARG A 281 7.73 -0.13 22.87
N SER A 282 7.30 -0.88 21.85
CA SER A 282 8.18 -1.24 20.72
C SER A 282 8.52 -0.03 19.85
N GLY A 283 7.73 1.04 19.88
CA GLY A 283 7.86 2.19 18.99
C GLY A 283 7.39 1.91 17.54
N PHE A 284 6.77 0.78 17.27
CA PHE A 284 6.33 0.42 15.93
C PHE A 284 5.04 1.15 15.56
N PRO A 285 4.98 1.80 14.41
CA PRO A 285 3.73 2.29 13.83
C PRO A 285 2.76 1.14 13.52
N LEU A 286 1.46 1.46 13.48
CA LEU A 286 0.40 0.51 13.17
C LEU A 286 -0.40 0.96 11.96
N ILE A 287 -0.54 0.13 10.94
CA ILE A 287 -1.54 0.27 9.90
C ILE A 287 -2.75 -0.56 10.33
N ILE A 288 -3.86 0.13 10.58
CA ILE A 288 -5.12 -0.50 11.00
C ILE A 288 -5.83 -1.01 9.74
N THR A 289 -5.93 -2.33 9.64
CA THR A 289 -6.61 -2.99 8.53
C THR A 289 -8.10 -3.14 8.83
N ASN A 290 -8.92 -3.03 7.80
CA ASN A 290 -10.38 -3.25 7.85
C ASN A 290 -11.10 -2.52 9.01
N PRO A 291 -10.98 -1.20 9.15
CA PRO A 291 -11.52 -0.46 10.30
C PRO A 291 -13.05 -0.50 10.42
N HIS A 292 -13.76 -0.95 9.38
CA HIS A 292 -15.23 -1.12 9.35
C HIS A 292 -15.65 -2.58 9.25
N SER A 293 -14.83 -3.51 9.74
CA SER A 293 -15.17 -4.94 9.78
C SER A 293 -16.12 -5.26 10.94
N LEU A 294 -16.57 -6.52 10.95
CA LEU A 294 -17.13 -7.11 12.17
C LEU A 294 -16.01 -7.33 13.21
N PRO A 295 -16.35 -7.45 14.51
CA PRO A 295 -15.36 -7.75 15.52
C PRO A 295 -14.70 -9.11 15.24
N PRO A 296 -13.40 -9.27 15.57
CA PRO A 296 -12.64 -10.50 15.28
C PRO A 296 -13.21 -11.77 15.93
N ASN A 297 -13.94 -11.63 17.02
CA ASN A 297 -14.62 -12.73 17.69
C ASN A 297 -15.88 -12.24 18.46
N GLU A 298 -16.77 -13.17 18.80
CA GLU A 298 -18.07 -12.88 19.43
C GLU A 298 -17.96 -12.30 20.85
N SER A 299 -16.83 -12.44 21.53
CA SER A 299 -16.62 -11.88 22.86
C SER A 299 -16.23 -10.41 22.86
N MET A 300 -15.92 -9.85 21.70
CA MET A 300 -15.54 -8.45 21.55
C MET A 300 -16.74 -7.56 21.27
N SER A 301 -16.66 -6.30 21.70
CA SER A 301 -17.70 -5.31 21.44
C SER A 301 -17.89 -5.13 19.93
N PRO A 302 -19.14 -5.11 19.41
CA PRO A 302 -19.42 -4.79 18.01
C PRO A 302 -18.92 -3.42 17.56
N ARG A 303 -18.68 -2.50 18.49
CA ARG A 303 -18.16 -1.15 18.22
C ARG A 303 -16.64 -1.11 18.13
N LEU A 304 -15.96 -2.14 18.61
CA LEU A 304 -14.51 -2.14 18.74
C LEU A 304 -13.77 -1.80 17.43
N PRO A 305 -14.10 -2.38 16.28
CA PRO A 305 -13.41 -2.03 15.03
C PRO A 305 -13.52 -0.53 14.69
N TYR A 306 -14.67 0.08 14.95
CA TYR A 306 -14.91 1.51 14.68
C TYR A 306 -14.20 2.43 15.69
N GLU A 307 -14.05 1.99 16.93
CA GLU A 307 -13.39 2.74 18.01
C GLU A 307 -11.88 2.52 18.05
N PHE A 308 -11.39 1.48 17.38
CA PHE A 308 -10.00 1.03 17.51
C PHE A 308 -8.99 2.09 17.09
N ALA A 309 -9.24 2.80 15.98
CA ALA A 309 -8.36 3.87 15.53
C ALA A 309 -8.20 4.98 16.59
N LYS A 310 -9.32 5.33 17.29
CA LYS A 310 -9.26 6.28 18.40
C LYS A 310 -8.43 5.73 19.56
N LYS A 311 -8.61 4.48 19.95
CA LYS A 311 -7.81 3.84 21.02
C LYS A 311 -6.32 3.83 20.71
N VAL A 312 -5.94 3.57 19.45
CA VAL A 312 -4.56 3.64 18.97
C VAL A 312 -4.01 5.07 19.05
N ALA A 313 -4.81 6.06 18.63
CA ALA A 313 -4.47 7.47 18.71
C ALA A 313 -4.29 7.95 20.15
N ASP A 314 -5.21 7.58 21.06
CA ASP A 314 -5.16 7.94 22.49
C ASP A 314 -3.90 7.37 23.19
N LYS A 315 -3.39 6.23 22.73
CA LYS A 315 -2.10 5.67 23.14
C LYS A 315 -0.90 6.43 22.54
N GLY A 316 -1.12 7.34 21.61
CA GLY A 316 -0.06 8.07 20.90
C GLY A 316 0.80 7.15 20.02
N ILE A 317 0.20 6.10 19.43
CA ILE A 317 0.84 5.24 18.44
C ILE A 317 0.66 5.90 17.07
N LEU A 318 1.76 6.09 16.33
CA LEU A 318 1.68 6.53 14.94
C LEU A 318 0.92 5.49 14.11
N HIS A 319 -0.13 5.91 13.42
CA HIS A 319 -0.98 4.96 12.70
C HIS A 319 -1.49 5.50 11.37
N GLY A 320 -1.90 4.58 10.53
CA GLY A 320 -2.63 4.80 9.28
C GLY A 320 -3.80 3.85 9.17
N LEU A 321 -4.67 4.09 8.20
CA LEU A 321 -5.82 3.22 7.91
C LEU A 321 -5.59 2.53 6.56
N ASP A 322 -5.90 1.25 6.50
CA ASP A 322 -5.89 0.45 5.28
C ASP A 322 -7.29 -0.12 5.03
N TYR A 323 -7.84 0.26 3.88
CA TYR A 323 -9.14 -0.23 3.38
C TYR A 323 -8.98 -1.25 2.25
N SER A 324 -7.76 -1.66 1.93
CA SER A 324 -7.54 -2.73 0.98
C SER A 324 -8.08 -4.03 1.55
N ALA A 325 -9.35 -4.31 1.26
CA ALA A 325 -9.97 -5.57 1.61
C ALA A 325 -9.16 -6.71 0.97
N ARG A 326 -8.36 -7.39 1.79
CA ARG A 326 -7.54 -8.54 1.37
C ARG A 326 -8.33 -9.83 1.26
N LYS A 327 -9.61 -9.78 1.46
CA LYS A 327 -10.46 -10.90 1.08
C LYS A 327 -10.59 -10.85 -0.43
N ASP A 328 -10.18 -11.93 -1.04
CA ASP A 328 -10.42 -12.20 -2.45
C ASP A 328 -11.75 -11.61 -2.88
N PHE A 329 -11.77 -10.93 -4.02
CA PHE A 329 -13.01 -10.51 -4.66
C PHE A 329 -14.00 -11.67 -4.87
N SER A 330 -13.56 -12.91 -4.64
CA SER A 330 -14.40 -14.10 -4.59
C SER A 330 -15.26 -14.19 -3.32
N ASP A 331 -14.84 -13.61 -2.20
CA ASP A 331 -15.55 -13.70 -0.91
C ASP A 331 -16.56 -12.56 -0.68
N SER A 332 -16.60 -11.58 -1.55
CA SER A 332 -17.62 -10.50 -1.53
C SER A 332 -19.00 -10.97 -2.03
N ARG A 333 -19.17 -12.26 -2.27
CA ARG A 333 -20.43 -12.88 -2.73
C ARG A 333 -21.09 -13.82 -1.72
N ASN A 334 -20.61 -13.86 -0.46
CA ASN A 334 -21.28 -14.58 0.62
C ASN A 334 -21.75 -13.61 1.71
#